data_e55d69fdb5b30f5881944764b0bc7579
#
_entry.id   e55d69fdb5b30f5881944764b0bc7579
#
_cell.length_a   1.000
_cell.length_b   1.000
_cell.length_c   1.000
_cell.angle_alpha   90.00
_cell.angle_beta   90.00
_cell.angle_gamma   90.00
#
_symmetry.space_group_name_H-M   'P 1'
#
loop_
_entity.id
_entity.type
_entity.pdbx_description
1 polymer ?
#
loop_
_entity_poly.entity_id
_entity_poly.type
_entity_poly.pdbx_seq_one_letter_code
_entity_poly.pdbx_strand_id
1 'polypeptide(L)'
;MRIDRRNVLRAMLAGSLVQFVGAGTRAQDNQFPIVGDDGKPVPNMRVPSQLSIDGLPGVIYAGARSGDVLIVEFTDFNCPYCRRAAADIDALLRRDRNLRLALVNVASLSVGSVQAAKVEQAVLKHYGPVRAYEFHRKLFARRGMNDGLAALQIVQDMKLDRAKVEAEADGNIVNSVVRHHRALADALAFNATPSFIIGSTGMLGYPGPKALARMVAEMRKCDRPACG
;
A
#
# COMPACT_ATOMS: atom_id res chain seq x y z
N MET A 1 -74.79 -9.58 -2.53
CA MET A 1 -73.66 -10.51 -2.64
C MET A 1 -72.87 -10.42 -1.36
N ARG A 2 -73.05 -11.34 -0.40
CA ARG A 2 -72.34 -11.30 0.90
C ARG A 2 -71.00 -12.04 0.74
N ILE A 3 -69.91 -11.35 0.92
CA ILE A 3 -68.59 -11.94 0.95
C ILE A 3 -68.35 -12.55 2.32
N ASP A 4 -68.25 -13.88 2.35
CA ASP A 4 -68.06 -14.67 3.56
C ASP A 4 -66.62 -14.51 4.07
N ARG A 5 -66.49 -13.88 5.24
CA ARG A 5 -65.23 -13.55 5.92
C ARG A 5 -64.42 -14.77 6.39
N ARG A 6 -64.99 -15.97 6.26
CA ARG A 6 -64.31 -17.22 6.71
C ARG A 6 -63.37 -17.83 5.67
N ASN A 7 -63.47 -17.44 4.41
CA ASN A 7 -62.61 -17.98 3.35
C ASN A 7 -61.33 -17.16 3.05
N VAL A 8 -61.18 -15.98 3.67
CA VAL A 8 -59.99 -15.13 3.49
C VAL A 8 -58.84 -15.55 4.42
N LEU A 9 -59.12 -16.32 5.47
CA LEU A 9 -58.12 -16.71 6.49
C LEU A 9 -57.37 -18.04 6.21
N ARG A 10 -57.68 -18.73 5.09
CA ARG A 10 -57.01 -19.99 4.74
C ARG A 10 -55.99 -19.92 3.62
N ALA A 11 -55.76 -18.74 3.01
CA ALA A 11 -54.85 -18.57 1.92
C ALA A 11 -53.51 -17.90 2.28
N MET A 12 -53.23 -17.68 3.57
CA MET A 12 -51.99 -17.02 4.04
C MET A 12 -51.03 -17.90 4.84
N LEU A 13 -50.98 -19.20 4.56
CA LEU A 13 -50.03 -20.12 5.20
C LEU A 13 -49.17 -20.90 4.19
N ALA A 14 -48.97 -20.36 3.00
CA ALA A 14 -47.87 -20.78 2.14
C ALA A 14 -46.68 -19.81 2.39
N GLY A 15 -46.08 -19.94 3.57
CA GLY A 15 -44.86 -19.22 3.92
C GLY A 15 -43.73 -19.69 3.04
N SER A 16 -43.40 -18.89 2.04
CA SER A 16 -42.10 -18.98 1.35
C SER A 16 -41.02 -18.76 2.41
N LEU A 17 -40.35 -19.83 2.81
CA LEU A 17 -39.05 -19.77 3.46
C LEU A 17 -38.09 -19.09 2.46
N VAL A 18 -37.98 -17.75 2.50
CA VAL A 18 -36.85 -17.04 1.94
C VAL A 18 -35.69 -17.49 2.79
N GLN A 19 -34.97 -18.50 2.29
CA GLN A 19 -33.63 -18.77 2.78
C GLN A 19 -32.80 -17.49 2.54
N PHE A 20 -32.57 -16.72 3.59
CA PHE A 20 -31.48 -15.80 3.64
C PHE A 20 -30.20 -16.65 3.46
N VAL A 21 -29.78 -16.81 2.20
CA VAL A 21 -28.41 -17.16 1.89
C VAL A 21 -27.62 -15.98 2.44
N GLY A 22 -27.12 -16.13 3.65
CA GLY A 22 -26.19 -15.21 4.23
C GLY A 22 -25.09 -15.01 3.19
N ALA A 23 -24.95 -13.79 2.70
CA ALA A 23 -23.74 -13.38 2.00
C ALA A 23 -22.61 -13.57 3.02
N GLY A 24 -22.07 -14.78 3.07
CA GLY A 24 -20.85 -15.07 3.79
C GLY A 24 -19.86 -14.04 3.30
N THR A 25 -19.38 -13.20 4.20
CA THR A 25 -18.15 -12.46 3.98
C THR A 25 -17.17 -13.46 3.41
N ARG A 26 -16.91 -13.38 2.09
CA ARG A 26 -15.84 -14.16 1.48
C ARG A 26 -14.59 -13.79 2.29
N ALA A 27 -14.19 -14.69 3.17
CA ALA A 27 -12.82 -14.69 3.65
C ALA A 27 -11.97 -14.55 2.39
N GLN A 28 -11.09 -13.54 2.36
CA GLN A 28 -10.17 -13.40 1.24
C GLN A 28 -9.40 -14.71 1.19
N ASP A 29 -9.74 -15.57 0.23
CA ASP A 29 -9.04 -16.83 0.03
C ASP A 29 -7.60 -16.45 -0.27
N ASN A 30 -6.71 -16.73 0.70
CA ASN A 30 -5.28 -16.50 0.52
C ASN A 30 -4.82 -17.29 -0.70
N GLN A 31 -4.41 -16.58 -1.75
CA GLN A 31 -4.00 -17.20 -3.00
C GLN A 31 -2.74 -18.05 -2.84
N PHE A 32 -1.84 -17.64 -1.93
CA PHE A 32 -0.59 -18.34 -1.64
C PHE A 32 -0.45 -18.58 -0.13
N PRO A 33 0.21 -19.67 0.28
CA PRO A 33 0.46 -19.99 1.68
C PRO A 33 1.62 -19.15 2.25
N ILE A 34 1.45 -17.81 2.21
CA ILE A 34 2.46 -16.89 2.75
C ILE A 34 2.30 -16.78 4.25
N VAL A 35 3.42 -17.01 4.97
CA VAL A 35 3.49 -16.91 6.43
C VAL A 35 4.47 -15.79 6.80
N GLY A 36 4.03 -14.91 7.68
CA GLY A 36 4.85 -13.84 8.24
C GLY A 36 5.92 -14.33 9.22
N ASP A 37 6.76 -13.42 9.66
CA ASP A 37 7.83 -13.74 10.65
C ASP A 37 7.26 -14.07 12.04
N ASP A 38 6.00 -13.68 12.29
CA ASP A 38 5.24 -14.02 13.50
C ASP A 38 4.53 -15.39 13.43
N GLY A 39 4.74 -16.14 12.36
CA GLY A 39 4.13 -17.45 12.13
C GLY A 39 2.68 -17.41 11.66
N LYS A 40 2.11 -16.23 11.44
CA LYS A 40 0.70 -16.10 11.01
C LYS A 40 0.58 -16.00 9.48
N PRO A 41 -0.55 -16.48 8.92
CA PRO A 41 -0.86 -16.28 7.51
C PRO A 41 -0.92 -14.79 7.17
N VAL A 42 -0.30 -14.42 6.04
CA VAL A 42 -0.39 -13.06 5.49
C VAL A 42 -1.56 -13.01 4.53
N PRO A 43 -2.56 -12.14 4.76
CA PRO A 43 -3.66 -11.96 3.81
C PRO A 43 -3.12 -11.54 2.45
N ASN A 44 -3.49 -12.28 1.41
CA ASN A 44 -2.99 -12.02 0.07
C ASN A 44 -4.04 -12.32 -0.99
N MET A 45 -3.89 -11.67 -2.15
CA MET A 45 -4.82 -11.76 -3.26
C MET A 45 -4.09 -11.62 -4.60
N ARG A 46 -4.72 -12.04 -5.68
CA ARG A 46 -4.22 -11.74 -7.02
C ARG A 46 -4.50 -10.28 -7.37
N VAL A 47 -3.49 -9.56 -7.83
CA VAL A 47 -3.69 -8.23 -8.43
C VAL A 47 -4.02 -8.36 -9.92
N PRO A 48 -4.77 -7.40 -10.50
CA PRO A 48 -5.08 -7.41 -11.92
C PRO A 48 -3.83 -7.45 -12.80
N SER A 49 -3.82 -8.27 -13.84
CA SER A 49 -2.68 -8.41 -14.76
C SER A 49 -2.40 -7.14 -15.58
N GLN A 50 -3.40 -6.27 -15.71
CA GLN A 50 -3.28 -4.98 -16.40
C GLN A 50 -2.66 -3.89 -15.52
N LEU A 51 -2.45 -4.18 -14.23
CA LEU A 51 -1.83 -3.23 -13.32
C LEU A 51 -0.36 -3.04 -13.70
N SER A 52 -0.03 -1.87 -14.21
CA SER A 52 1.35 -1.45 -14.44
C SER A 52 1.71 -0.38 -13.40
N ILE A 53 2.75 -0.63 -12.64
CA ILE A 53 3.32 0.36 -11.72
C ILE A 53 4.32 1.26 -12.46
N ASP A 54 4.95 0.73 -13.50
CA ASP A 54 5.84 1.51 -14.34
C ASP A 54 5.06 2.60 -15.09
N GLY A 55 5.51 3.84 -14.92
CA GLY A 55 4.85 5.01 -15.51
C GLY A 55 3.75 5.65 -14.66
N LEU A 56 3.41 5.10 -13.49
CA LEU A 56 2.51 5.79 -12.56
C LEU A 56 3.15 7.08 -12.04
N PRO A 57 2.43 8.22 -12.09
CA PRO A 57 2.95 9.48 -11.59
C PRO A 57 3.29 9.41 -10.10
N GLY A 58 4.42 9.98 -9.71
CA GLY A 58 4.81 10.15 -8.30
C GLY A 58 5.33 8.90 -7.60
N VAL A 59 5.52 7.78 -8.30
CA VAL A 59 6.14 6.59 -7.74
C VAL A 59 7.65 6.84 -7.56
N ILE A 60 8.15 6.55 -6.36
CA ILE A 60 9.57 6.68 -6.05
C ILE A 60 10.22 5.32 -6.22
N TYR A 61 11.17 5.23 -7.15
CA TYR A 61 11.93 4.01 -7.37
C TYR A 61 13.27 4.05 -6.63
N ALA A 62 13.61 2.92 -5.99
CA ALA A 62 14.88 2.70 -5.31
C ALA A 62 15.44 1.31 -5.61
N GLY A 63 16.71 1.08 -5.25
CA GLY A 63 17.43 -0.16 -5.54
C GLY A 63 18.00 -0.22 -6.95
N ALA A 64 18.04 -1.40 -7.55
CA ALA A 64 18.58 -1.62 -8.88
C ALA A 64 17.70 -1.00 -9.96
N ARG A 65 18.31 -0.40 -11.01
CA ARG A 65 17.56 0.14 -12.16
C ARG A 65 16.87 -0.98 -12.96
N SER A 66 17.55 -2.09 -13.13
CA SER A 66 17.12 -3.26 -13.91
C SER A 66 17.11 -4.54 -13.06
N GLY A 67 16.69 -4.42 -11.80
CA GLY A 67 16.60 -5.57 -10.91
C GLY A 67 15.51 -6.54 -11.36
N ASP A 68 15.71 -7.79 -10.99
CA ASP A 68 14.88 -8.93 -11.40
C ASP A 68 13.56 -9.05 -10.61
N VAL A 69 13.52 -8.55 -9.38
CA VAL A 69 12.30 -8.54 -8.56
C VAL A 69 11.96 -7.12 -8.17
N LEU A 70 10.69 -6.75 -8.32
CA LEU A 70 10.12 -5.48 -7.87
C LEU A 70 9.22 -5.72 -6.66
N ILE A 71 9.52 -5.04 -5.55
CA ILE A 71 8.60 -4.85 -4.44
C ILE A 71 7.90 -3.52 -4.63
N VAL A 72 6.58 -3.50 -4.66
CA VAL A 72 5.79 -2.27 -4.59
C VAL A 72 5.26 -2.16 -3.17
N GLU A 73 5.54 -1.05 -2.49
CA GLU A 73 5.03 -0.77 -1.14
C GLU A 73 4.03 0.39 -1.18
N PHE A 74 2.83 0.14 -0.67
CA PHE A 74 1.82 1.14 -0.37
C PHE A 74 1.97 1.54 1.09
N THR A 75 2.42 2.76 1.32
CA THR A 75 2.94 3.21 2.62
C THR A 75 2.24 4.47 3.14
N ASP A 76 2.39 4.75 4.44
CA ASP A 76 1.94 5.99 5.08
C ASP A 76 2.94 6.39 6.17
N PHE A 77 3.33 7.66 6.19
CA PHE A 77 4.36 8.16 7.11
C PHE A 77 4.01 8.08 8.60
N ASN A 78 2.73 7.98 8.94
CA ASN A 78 2.27 7.85 10.33
C ASN A 78 1.89 6.42 10.72
N CYS A 79 2.11 5.46 9.84
CA CYS A 79 1.92 4.05 10.14
C CYS A 79 3.15 3.46 10.87
N PRO A 80 2.97 2.88 12.07
CA PRO A 80 4.09 2.30 12.82
C PRO A 80 4.67 1.04 12.14
N TYR A 81 3.87 0.30 11.39
CA TYR A 81 4.33 -0.87 10.63
C TYR A 81 5.08 -0.44 9.37
N CYS A 82 4.68 0.66 8.69
CA CYS A 82 5.44 1.23 7.57
C CYS A 82 6.81 1.71 8.01
N ARG A 83 6.91 2.28 9.21
CA ARG A 83 8.21 2.68 9.80
C ARG A 83 9.17 1.50 9.96
N ARG A 84 8.67 0.33 10.39
CA ARG A 84 9.48 -0.89 10.48
C ARG A 84 9.84 -1.40 9.08
N ALA A 85 8.85 -1.49 8.19
CA ALA A 85 9.04 -1.93 6.81
C ALA A 85 10.11 -1.10 6.10
N ALA A 86 10.07 0.23 6.22
CA ALA A 86 11.04 1.13 5.58
C ALA A 86 12.49 0.84 6.01
N ALA A 87 12.74 0.56 7.30
CA ALA A 87 14.07 0.21 7.79
C ALA A 87 14.54 -1.15 7.26
N ASP A 88 13.66 -2.14 7.28
CA ASP A 88 13.97 -3.52 6.89
C ASP A 88 14.14 -3.66 5.38
N ILE A 89 13.31 -2.98 4.59
CA ILE A 89 13.42 -2.93 3.12
C ILE A 89 14.71 -2.21 2.69
N ASP A 90 15.06 -1.10 3.35
CA ASP A 90 16.32 -0.42 3.09
C ASP A 90 17.52 -1.35 3.39
N ALA A 91 17.46 -2.14 4.46
CA ALA A 91 18.48 -3.15 4.73
C ALA A 91 18.50 -4.28 3.67
N LEU A 92 17.33 -4.69 3.19
CA LEU A 92 17.22 -5.70 2.12
C LEU A 92 17.81 -5.18 0.81
N LEU A 93 17.49 -3.95 0.39
CA LEU A 93 18.06 -3.32 -0.81
C LEU A 93 19.59 -3.17 -0.75
N ARG A 94 20.16 -2.95 0.44
CA ARG A 94 21.62 -2.91 0.59
C ARG A 94 22.29 -4.26 0.41
N ARG A 95 21.60 -5.35 0.79
CA ARG A 95 22.11 -6.74 0.67
C ARG A 95 21.89 -7.33 -0.72
N ASP A 96 20.78 -6.98 -1.34
CA ASP A 96 20.33 -7.49 -2.62
C ASP A 96 20.41 -6.42 -3.70
N ARG A 97 21.47 -6.51 -4.51
CA ARG A 97 21.77 -5.51 -5.55
C ARG A 97 20.91 -5.67 -6.82
N ASN A 98 20.12 -6.73 -6.92
CA ASN A 98 19.20 -6.96 -8.02
C ASN A 98 17.72 -6.68 -7.64
N LEU A 99 17.48 -6.21 -6.42
CA LEU A 99 16.15 -5.89 -5.96
C LEU A 99 15.77 -4.45 -6.34
N ARG A 100 14.50 -4.27 -6.75
CA ARG A 100 13.86 -2.97 -7.00
C ARG A 100 12.79 -2.70 -5.97
N LEU A 101 12.60 -1.44 -5.64
CA LEU A 101 11.50 -0.95 -4.82
C LEU A 101 10.75 0.15 -5.57
N ALA A 102 9.43 0.12 -5.49
CA ALA A 102 8.54 1.20 -5.88
C ALA A 102 7.69 1.63 -4.68
N LEU A 103 7.73 2.90 -4.31
CA LEU A 103 6.98 3.45 -3.20
C LEU A 103 5.78 4.22 -3.71
N VAL A 104 4.59 3.88 -3.18
CA VAL A 104 3.31 4.54 -3.40
C VAL A 104 2.81 5.06 -2.06
N ASN A 105 2.89 6.37 -1.83
CA ASN A 105 2.46 6.94 -0.56
C ASN A 105 0.95 7.16 -0.56
N VAL A 106 0.22 6.37 0.24
CA VAL A 106 -1.25 6.35 0.28
C VAL A 106 -1.82 7.51 1.10
N ALA A 107 -1.08 7.97 2.11
CA ALA A 107 -1.43 9.11 2.96
C ALA A 107 -2.86 9.04 3.53
N SER A 108 -3.21 7.91 4.16
CA SER A 108 -4.58 7.60 4.55
C SER A 108 -4.90 7.82 6.03
N LEU A 109 -3.89 7.87 6.89
CA LEU A 109 -4.09 7.80 8.33
C LEU A 109 -4.38 9.14 9.00
N SER A 110 -3.90 10.25 8.43
CA SER A 110 -4.09 11.58 9.03
C SER A 110 -3.89 12.71 8.03
N VAL A 111 -4.33 13.92 8.40
CA VAL A 111 -3.99 15.14 7.66
C VAL A 111 -2.47 15.33 7.58
N GLY A 112 -1.75 15.02 8.67
CA GLY A 112 -0.28 15.05 8.69
C GLY A 112 0.33 14.10 7.66
N SER A 113 -0.24 12.89 7.47
CA SER A 113 0.20 11.96 6.42
C SER A 113 0.11 12.57 5.03
N VAL A 114 -1.02 13.26 4.74
CA VAL A 114 -1.22 13.95 3.46
C VAL A 114 -0.21 15.07 3.26
N GLN A 115 0.05 15.89 4.29
CA GLN A 115 1.03 16.97 4.24
C GLN A 115 2.45 16.43 3.99
N ALA A 116 2.85 15.40 4.73
CA ALA A 116 4.16 14.77 4.56
C ALA A 116 4.33 14.13 3.17
N ALA A 117 3.30 13.47 2.65
CA ALA A 117 3.31 12.91 1.30
C ALA A 117 3.44 13.97 0.22
N LYS A 118 2.78 15.13 0.37
CA LYS A 118 2.91 16.27 -0.54
C LYS A 118 4.35 16.79 -0.58
N VAL A 119 5.00 16.94 0.57
CA VAL A 119 6.40 17.35 0.66
C VAL A 119 7.30 16.32 -0.03
N GLU A 120 7.09 15.02 0.18
CA GLU A 120 7.82 13.96 -0.50
C GLU A 120 7.69 14.05 -2.02
N GLN A 121 6.48 14.28 -2.54
CA GLN A 121 6.22 14.44 -3.97
C GLN A 121 6.89 15.68 -4.54
N ALA A 122 6.93 16.79 -3.80
CA ALA A 122 7.65 17.99 -4.19
C ALA A 122 9.17 17.74 -4.24
N VAL A 123 9.72 16.99 -3.30
CA VAL A 123 11.13 16.56 -3.33
C VAL A 123 11.40 15.67 -4.55
N LEU A 124 10.52 14.71 -4.84
CA LEU A 124 10.65 13.86 -6.04
C LEU A 124 10.69 14.70 -7.32
N LYS A 125 9.77 15.65 -7.44
CA LYS A 125 9.66 16.50 -8.64
C LYS A 125 10.90 17.35 -8.88
N HIS A 126 11.45 17.93 -7.82
CA HIS A 126 12.57 18.88 -7.96
C HIS A 126 13.96 18.23 -7.90
N TYR A 127 14.09 17.11 -7.20
CA TYR A 127 15.41 16.53 -6.89
C TYR A 127 15.54 15.07 -7.31
N GLY A 128 14.48 14.49 -7.88
CA GLY A 128 14.49 13.13 -8.42
C GLY A 128 14.41 12.01 -7.39
N PRO A 129 14.35 10.75 -7.88
CA PRO A 129 14.01 9.61 -7.03
C PRO A 129 15.05 9.28 -5.96
N VAL A 130 16.32 9.52 -6.21
CA VAL A 130 17.40 9.26 -5.24
C VAL A 130 17.22 10.15 -3.99
N ARG A 131 16.97 11.44 -4.21
CA ARG A 131 16.77 12.38 -3.09
C ARG A 131 15.43 12.18 -2.42
N ALA A 132 14.37 11.82 -3.17
CA ALA A 132 13.08 11.46 -2.61
C ALA A 132 13.16 10.21 -1.74
N TYR A 133 13.91 9.17 -2.14
CA TYR A 133 14.12 7.99 -1.31
C TYR A 133 14.97 8.29 -0.06
N GLU A 134 15.98 9.17 -0.16
CA GLU A 134 16.72 9.64 1.02
C GLU A 134 15.80 10.39 1.99
N PHE A 135 14.94 11.27 1.50
CA PHE A 135 13.92 11.96 2.27
C PHE A 135 12.99 10.98 2.97
N HIS A 136 12.47 10.00 2.23
CA HIS A 136 11.58 8.94 2.74
C HIS A 136 12.19 8.24 3.96
N ARG A 137 13.42 7.77 3.84
CA ARG A 137 14.13 7.10 4.94
C ARG A 137 14.34 8.01 6.14
N LYS A 138 14.75 9.26 5.92
CA LYS A 138 14.99 10.24 7.00
C LYS A 138 13.70 10.57 7.74
N LEU A 139 12.58 10.73 7.03
CA LEU A 139 11.30 11.05 7.65
C LEU A 139 10.78 9.86 8.46
N PHE A 140 10.92 8.62 7.98
CA PHE A 140 10.57 7.43 8.78
C PHE A 140 11.49 7.20 9.98
N ALA A 141 12.76 7.59 9.92
CA ALA A 141 13.69 7.50 11.05
C ALA A 141 13.36 8.49 12.17
N ARG A 142 12.60 9.54 11.88
CA ARG A 142 12.20 10.56 12.85
C ARG A 142 11.21 9.97 13.87
N ARG A 143 11.32 10.36 15.14
CA ARG A 143 10.33 10.02 16.18
C ARG A 143 9.14 10.98 16.14
N GLY A 144 7.99 10.50 16.60
CA GLY A 144 6.75 11.26 16.66
C GLY A 144 5.96 11.26 15.35
N MET A 145 4.95 12.12 15.29
CA MET A 145 4.12 12.28 14.11
C MET A 145 4.85 13.01 12.99
N ASN A 146 4.59 12.58 11.77
CA ASN A 146 5.09 13.20 10.56
C ASN A 146 3.96 14.02 9.91
N ASP A 147 4.12 15.33 9.96
CA ASP A 147 3.25 16.32 9.31
C ASP A 147 4.07 17.16 8.32
N GLY A 148 3.47 18.19 7.75
CA GLY A 148 4.13 19.07 6.80
C GLY A 148 5.33 19.80 7.40
N LEU A 149 5.25 20.25 8.65
CA LEU A 149 6.35 20.95 9.31
C LEU A 149 7.54 20.01 9.57
N ALA A 150 7.24 18.80 10.07
CA ALA A 150 8.25 17.77 10.27
C ALA A 150 8.93 17.36 8.95
N ALA A 151 8.16 17.23 7.87
CA ALA A 151 8.65 16.93 6.54
C ALA A 151 9.54 18.06 5.98
N LEU A 152 9.13 19.33 6.11
CA LEU A 152 9.92 20.50 5.70
C LEU A 152 11.19 20.67 6.54
N GLN A 153 11.21 20.21 7.80
CA GLN A 153 12.44 20.17 8.59
C GLN A 153 13.44 19.18 7.98
N ILE A 154 13.00 18.00 7.54
CA ILE A 154 13.87 17.04 6.83
C ILE A 154 14.41 17.63 5.53
N VAL A 155 13.60 18.40 4.79
CA VAL A 155 14.08 19.12 3.60
C VAL A 155 15.26 20.04 3.93
N GLN A 156 15.16 20.82 5.03
CA GLN A 156 16.24 21.68 5.51
C GLN A 156 17.48 20.88 5.94
N ASP A 157 17.29 19.80 6.71
CA ASP A 157 18.38 18.94 7.17
C ASP A 157 19.12 18.28 5.99
N MET A 158 18.42 18.04 4.89
CA MET A 158 18.98 17.56 3.62
C MET A 158 19.63 18.67 2.78
N LYS A 159 19.63 19.92 3.27
CA LYS A 159 20.14 21.10 2.55
C LYS A 159 19.46 21.32 1.19
N LEU A 160 18.18 21.01 1.10
CA LEU A 160 17.33 21.31 -0.04
C LEU A 160 16.64 22.66 0.16
N ASP A 161 16.22 23.28 -0.95
CA ASP A 161 15.49 24.56 -0.91
C ASP A 161 14.09 24.34 -0.35
N ARG A 162 13.91 24.69 0.94
CA ARG A 162 12.63 24.55 1.65
C ARG A 162 11.53 25.35 1.00
N ALA A 163 11.78 26.61 0.64
CA ALA A 163 10.74 27.48 0.08
C ALA A 163 10.22 26.95 -1.26
N LYS A 164 11.13 26.43 -2.09
CA LYS A 164 10.78 25.80 -3.36
C LYS A 164 9.95 24.53 -3.16
N VAL A 165 10.31 23.68 -2.21
CA VAL A 165 9.59 22.43 -1.92
C VAL A 165 8.21 22.74 -1.32
N GLU A 166 8.13 23.70 -0.40
CA GLU A 166 6.88 24.10 0.25
C GLU A 166 5.87 24.67 -0.77
N ALA A 167 6.31 25.56 -1.65
CA ALA A 167 5.47 26.11 -2.71
C ALA A 167 4.96 25.02 -3.67
N GLU A 168 5.80 24.04 -4.01
CA GLU A 168 5.39 22.93 -4.89
C GLU A 168 4.44 21.94 -4.20
N ALA A 169 4.62 21.70 -2.90
CA ALA A 169 3.82 20.74 -2.14
C ALA A 169 2.31 21.07 -2.18
N ASP A 170 1.96 22.33 -2.31
CA ASP A 170 0.56 22.78 -2.46
C ASP A 170 0.09 22.88 -3.92
N GLY A 171 0.98 22.55 -4.87
CA GLY A 171 0.68 22.59 -6.30
C GLY A 171 -0.36 21.55 -6.73
N ASN A 172 -1.10 21.88 -7.79
CA ASN A 172 -2.19 21.03 -8.31
C ASN A 172 -1.69 19.65 -8.75
N ILE A 173 -0.48 19.55 -9.31
CA ILE A 173 0.12 18.29 -9.78
C ILE A 173 0.37 17.38 -8.58
N VAL A 174 1.03 17.89 -7.53
CA VAL A 174 1.29 17.14 -6.29
C VAL A 174 0.00 16.67 -5.64
N ASN A 175 -0.98 17.57 -5.52
CA ASN A 175 -2.30 17.21 -4.99
C ASN A 175 -2.99 16.10 -5.80
N SER A 176 -2.87 16.15 -7.14
CA SER A 176 -3.43 15.11 -8.01
C SER A 176 -2.75 13.76 -7.80
N VAL A 177 -1.42 13.74 -7.69
CA VAL A 177 -0.64 12.51 -7.45
C VAL A 177 -1.03 11.86 -6.12
N VAL A 178 -1.07 12.62 -5.03
CA VAL A 178 -1.44 12.07 -3.71
C VAL A 178 -2.85 11.47 -3.72
N ARG A 179 -3.82 12.14 -4.38
CA ARG A 179 -5.17 11.58 -4.55
C ARG A 179 -5.17 10.31 -5.40
N HIS A 180 -4.38 10.30 -6.48
CA HIS A 180 -4.28 9.13 -7.37
C HIS A 180 -3.71 7.91 -6.65
N HIS A 181 -2.66 8.08 -5.85
CA HIS A 181 -2.09 7.01 -5.04
C HIS A 181 -3.11 6.42 -4.06
N ARG A 182 -3.91 7.29 -3.42
CA ARG A 182 -4.99 6.84 -2.53
C ARG A 182 -6.06 6.06 -3.30
N ALA A 183 -6.54 6.61 -4.43
CA ALA A 183 -7.55 5.96 -5.25
C ALA A 183 -7.07 4.60 -5.79
N LEU A 184 -5.78 4.48 -6.13
CA LEU A 184 -5.19 3.20 -6.55
C LEU A 184 -5.21 2.17 -5.42
N ALA A 185 -4.83 2.55 -4.20
CA ALA A 185 -4.90 1.66 -3.05
C ALA A 185 -6.33 1.19 -2.77
N ASP A 186 -7.30 2.11 -2.83
CA ASP A 186 -8.73 1.80 -2.65
C ASP A 186 -9.24 0.85 -3.74
N ALA A 187 -8.87 1.06 -5.00
CA ALA A 187 -9.22 0.18 -6.13
C ALA A 187 -8.63 -1.24 -6.00
N LEU A 188 -7.50 -1.37 -5.34
CA LEU A 188 -6.85 -2.65 -5.04
C LEU A 188 -7.36 -3.27 -3.74
N ALA A 189 -8.32 -2.65 -3.06
CA ALA A 189 -8.79 -3.05 -1.73
C ALA A 189 -7.66 -3.10 -0.67
N PHE A 190 -6.63 -2.27 -0.82
CA PHE A 190 -5.55 -2.12 0.15
C PHE A 190 -6.00 -1.18 1.28
N ASN A 191 -6.78 -1.71 2.19
CA ASN A 191 -7.39 -1.00 3.33
C ASN A 191 -6.47 -0.91 4.56
N ALA A 192 -5.24 -1.37 4.44
CA ALA A 192 -4.21 -1.31 5.48
C ALA A 192 -2.87 -0.86 4.90
N THR A 193 -2.03 -0.25 5.74
CA THR A 193 -0.63 0.05 5.41
C THR A 193 0.31 -0.60 6.43
N PRO A 194 1.50 -1.06 5.99
CA PRO A 194 1.88 -1.17 4.59
C PRO A 194 1.07 -2.27 3.89
N SER A 195 0.88 -2.12 2.58
CA SER A 195 0.46 -3.21 1.69
C SER A 195 1.52 -3.36 0.59
N PHE A 196 1.62 -4.54 0.02
CA PHE A 196 2.69 -4.84 -0.93
C PHE A 196 2.15 -5.50 -2.19
N ILE A 197 2.87 -5.29 -3.31
CA ILE A 197 2.74 -6.15 -4.49
C ILE A 197 4.12 -6.73 -4.80
N ILE A 198 4.17 -8.05 -4.98
CA ILE A 198 5.34 -8.76 -5.49
C ILE A 198 4.85 -9.73 -6.57
N GLY A 199 5.35 -9.56 -7.80
CA GLY A 199 4.79 -10.24 -8.96
C GLY A 199 3.31 -9.92 -9.16
N SER A 200 2.46 -10.93 -9.27
CA SER A 200 1.01 -10.79 -9.39
C SER A 200 0.25 -10.87 -8.07
N THR A 201 0.94 -10.76 -6.94
CA THR A 201 0.35 -10.97 -5.60
C THR A 201 0.34 -9.68 -4.79
N GLY A 202 -0.85 -9.24 -4.42
CA GLY A 202 -1.08 -8.19 -3.43
C GLY A 202 -1.15 -8.77 -2.02
N MET A 203 -0.55 -8.10 -1.03
CA MET A 203 -0.52 -8.52 0.36
C MET A 203 -0.90 -7.38 1.28
N LEU A 204 -1.64 -7.68 2.34
CA LEU A 204 -2.06 -6.72 3.36
C LEU A 204 -1.22 -6.89 4.62
N GLY A 205 -0.70 -5.76 5.12
CA GLY A 205 0.11 -5.73 6.33
C GLY A 205 1.58 -6.05 6.10
N TYR A 206 2.36 -5.92 7.17
CA TYR A 206 3.80 -6.14 7.14
C TYR A 206 4.17 -7.57 7.54
N PRO A 207 4.71 -8.40 6.62
CA PRO A 207 4.99 -9.80 6.91
C PRO A 207 6.29 -10.04 7.70
N GLY A 208 7.12 -9.00 7.84
CA GLY A 208 8.45 -9.09 8.45
C GLY A 208 9.60 -9.26 7.44
N PRO A 209 10.84 -8.93 7.85
CA PRO A 209 11.98 -8.89 6.94
C PRO A 209 12.39 -10.25 6.39
N LYS A 210 12.26 -11.32 7.18
CA LYS A 210 12.61 -12.68 6.73
C LYS A 210 11.59 -13.18 5.70
N ALA A 211 10.29 -12.91 5.93
CA ALA A 211 9.24 -13.27 5.00
C ALA A 211 9.40 -12.52 3.66
N LEU A 212 9.68 -11.21 3.68
CA LEU A 212 9.97 -10.45 2.46
C LEU A 212 11.17 -11.02 1.70
N ALA A 213 12.26 -11.34 2.41
CA ALA A 213 13.45 -11.93 1.78
C ALA A 213 13.16 -13.31 1.17
N ARG A 214 12.38 -14.16 1.87
CA ARG A 214 11.93 -15.45 1.31
C ARG A 214 11.11 -15.25 0.04
N MET A 215 10.13 -14.34 0.04
CA MET A 215 9.30 -14.07 -1.13
C MET A 215 10.12 -13.59 -2.33
N VAL A 216 11.12 -12.75 -2.13
CA VAL A 216 12.06 -12.34 -3.20
C VAL A 216 12.82 -13.55 -3.75
N ALA A 217 13.30 -14.44 -2.88
CA ALA A 217 13.99 -15.66 -3.30
C ALA A 217 13.06 -16.63 -4.06
N GLU A 218 11.83 -16.80 -3.61
CA GLU A 218 10.82 -17.65 -4.28
C GLU A 218 10.43 -17.07 -5.64
N MET A 219 10.28 -15.75 -5.78
CA MET A 219 10.06 -15.09 -7.07
C MET A 219 11.14 -15.44 -8.10
N ARG A 220 12.41 -15.48 -7.68
CA ARG A 220 13.53 -15.87 -8.55
C ARG A 220 13.51 -17.34 -8.93
N LYS A 221 12.97 -18.20 -8.05
CA LYS A 221 12.93 -19.64 -8.23
C LYS A 221 11.76 -20.10 -9.10
N CYS A 222 10.57 -19.52 -8.92
CA CYS A 222 9.33 -20.02 -9.52
C CYS A 222 8.36 -18.94 -10.01
N ASP A 223 8.79 -17.68 -10.06
CA ASP A 223 7.97 -16.52 -10.46
C ASP A 223 6.67 -16.35 -9.62
N ARG A 224 6.72 -16.81 -8.36
CA ARG A 224 5.63 -16.69 -7.38
C ARG A 224 6.21 -16.37 -6.00
N PRO A 225 5.47 -15.62 -5.13
CA PRO A 225 5.97 -15.26 -3.80
C PRO A 225 6.05 -16.45 -2.82
N ALA A 226 5.46 -17.58 -3.18
CA ALA A 226 5.61 -18.87 -2.51
C ALA A 226 5.55 -19.98 -3.56
N CYS A 227 6.61 -20.79 -3.65
CA CYS A 227 6.64 -22.01 -4.44
C CYS A 227 5.94 -23.12 -3.64
N GLY A 228 4.99 -23.82 -4.26
CA GLY A 228 4.32 -25.01 -3.68
C GLY A 228 5.23 -26.22 -3.69
#